data_568d264b317e62be708cf0512b4bde59
#
_entry.id   568d264b317e62be708cf0512b4bde59
#
_cell.length_a   1.000
_cell.length_b   1.000
_cell.length_c   1.000
_cell.angle_alpha   90.00
_cell.angle_beta   90.00
_cell.angle_gamma   90.00
#
_symmetry.space_group_name_H-M   'P 1'
#
loop_
_entity.id
_entity.type
_entity.pdbx_description
1 polymer ?
#
loop_
_entity_poly.entity_id
_entity_poly.type
_entity_poly.pdbx_seq_one_letter_code
_entity_poly.pdbx_strand_id
1 'polypeptide(L)'
;MCIVKNNGKCEVYSAPFDVRFPKNGETADDKIYTVVQPDICVVCDLSKLDELGCCGAPDMIVEILSPSTMKKDLTKKFDLYEENGVKEYWIVHPNDKTVNVFILKEDGKYDDGIIYEFDGKIPIRIFDNYLIDLNDIFDF
;
A
#
# COMPACT_ATOMS: atom_id res chain seq x y z
N MET A 1 -7.62 1.04 -12.90
CA MET A 1 -8.56 -0.08 -12.85
C MET A 1 -8.96 -0.36 -11.40
N CYS A 2 -10.21 -0.63 -11.18
CA CYS A 2 -10.71 -0.92 -9.84
C CYS A 2 -11.23 -2.36 -9.80
N ILE A 3 -10.83 -3.12 -8.77
CA ILE A 3 -11.28 -4.49 -8.57
C ILE A 3 -11.88 -4.58 -7.17
N VAL A 4 -13.10 -5.09 -7.06
CA VAL A 4 -13.75 -5.28 -5.77
C VAL A 4 -13.37 -6.67 -5.24
N LYS A 5 -12.93 -6.71 -3.99
CA LYS A 5 -12.53 -7.93 -3.30
C LYS A 5 -13.25 -8.04 -1.96
N ASN A 6 -13.08 -9.18 -1.30
CA ASN A 6 -13.60 -9.42 0.05
C ASN A 6 -15.10 -9.10 0.16
N ASN A 7 -15.89 -9.69 -0.74
CA ASN A 7 -17.35 -9.51 -0.77
C ASN A 7 -17.77 -8.05 -0.88
N GLY A 8 -16.98 -7.24 -1.59
CA GLY A 8 -17.31 -5.85 -1.83
C GLY A 8 -16.97 -4.89 -0.71
N LYS A 9 -16.30 -5.36 0.33
CA LYS A 9 -15.91 -4.49 1.45
C LYS A 9 -14.73 -3.60 1.14
N CYS A 10 -13.86 -4.01 0.23
CA CYS A 10 -12.64 -3.28 -0.12
C CYS A 10 -12.54 -3.16 -1.63
N GLU A 11 -11.88 -2.09 -2.08
CA GLU A 11 -11.61 -1.87 -3.49
C GLU A 11 -10.11 -1.77 -3.72
N VAL A 12 -9.66 -2.29 -4.86
CA VAL A 12 -8.24 -2.31 -5.24
C VAL A 12 -8.03 -1.40 -6.43
N TYR A 13 -7.06 -0.50 -6.33
CA TYR A 13 -6.72 0.43 -7.39
C TYR A 13 -5.26 0.30 -7.78
N SER A 14 -4.97 0.40 -9.07
CA SER A 14 -3.61 0.45 -9.59
C SER A 14 -3.27 1.85 -10.10
N ALA A 15 -2.00 2.19 -10.13
CA ALA A 15 -1.54 3.47 -10.64
C ALA A 15 -1.97 3.67 -12.11
N PRO A 16 -2.28 4.92 -12.55
CA PRO A 16 -2.24 6.14 -11.72
C PRO A 16 -3.49 6.27 -10.85
N PHE A 17 -3.28 6.46 -9.56
CA PHE A 17 -4.36 6.66 -8.60
C PHE A 17 -3.81 7.49 -7.44
N ASP A 18 -4.40 8.65 -7.20
CA ASP A 18 -3.89 9.58 -6.19
C ASP A 18 -4.32 9.20 -4.78
N VAL A 19 -3.34 9.14 -3.89
CA VAL A 19 -3.59 9.04 -2.45
C VAL A 19 -3.08 10.33 -1.80
N ARG A 20 -3.96 11.01 -1.09
CA ARG A 20 -3.66 12.30 -0.45
C ARG A 20 -3.62 12.12 1.05
N PHE A 21 -2.47 12.42 1.64
CA PHE A 21 -2.32 12.41 3.09
C PHE A 21 -2.37 13.84 3.60
N PRO A 22 -3.37 14.20 4.43
CA PRO A 22 -3.45 15.54 5.01
C PRO A 22 -2.23 15.79 5.88
N LYS A 23 -1.60 16.96 5.71
CA LYS A 23 -0.49 17.36 6.55
C LYS A 23 -1.02 17.92 7.87
N ASN A 24 -0.35 17.59 8.98
CA ASN A 24 -0.68 18.10 10.31
C ASN A 24 -2.12 17.78 10.74
N GLY A 25 -2.66 16.66 10.25
CA GLY A 25 -4.00 16.21 10.61
C GLY A 25 -5.13 17.04 10.02
N GLU A 26 -4.85 17.91 9.06
CA GLU A 26 -5.86 18.73 8.43
C GLU A 26 -6.67 17.93 7.41
N THR A 27 -7.97 18.21 7.35
CA THR A 27 -8.90 17.47 6.50
C THR A 27 -9.74 18.35 5.57
N ALA A 28 -9.64 19.67 5.68
CA ALA A 28 -10.45 20.59 4.87
C ALA A 28 -9.88 20.71 3.45
N ASP A 29 -10.74 21.08 2.50
CA ASP A 29 -10.41 21.12 1.07
C ASP A 29 -9.29 22.09 0.72
N ASP A 30 -9.12 23.14 1.49
CA ASP A 30 -8.08 24.15 1.25
C ASP A 30 -6.74 23.79 1.90
N LYS A 31 -6.62 22.59 2.43
CA LYS A 31 -5.44 22.16 3.17
C LYS A 31 -4.38 21.57 2.26
N ILE A 32 -3.18 21.50 2.81
CA ILE A 32 -2.02 20.97 2.10
C ILE A 32 -1.98 19.46 2.29
N TYR A 33 -1.81 18.75 1.19
CA TYR A 33 -1.68 17.30 1.19
C TYR A 33 -0.31 16.89 0.67
N THR A 34 0.16 15.75 1.16
CA THR A 34 1.20 14.99 0.50
C THR A 34 0.50 14.01 -0.43
N VAL A 35 0.81 14.06 -1.72
CA VAL A 35 0.17 13.21 -2.73
C VAL A 35 1.16 12.17 -3.21
N VAL A 36 0.73 10.91 -3.22
CA VAL A 36 1.50 9.80 -3.78
C VAL A 36 0.63 9.01 -4.76
N GLN A 37 1.28 8.29 -5.66
CA GLN A 37 0.61 7.39 -6.60
C GLN A 37 1.20 5.99 -6.43
N PRO A 38 0.76 5.23 -5.42
CA PRO A 38 1.28 3.88 -5.22
C PRO A 38 0.94 2.99 -6.41
N ASP A 39 1.77 2.00 -6.66
CA ASP A 39 1.52 1.06 -7.76
C ASP A 39 0.20 0.32 -7.57
N ILE A 40 -0.08 -0.12 -6.35
CA ILE A 40 -1.35 -0.75 -6.00
C ILE A 40 -1.74 -0.27 -4.60
N CYS A 41 -3.02 0.02 -4.39
CA CYS A 41 -3.53 0.25 -3.05
C CYS A 41 -4.89 -0.41 -2.85
N VAL A 42 -5.20 -0.73 -1.60
CA VAL A 42 -6.47 -1.33 -1.20
C VAL A 42 -7.15 -0.41 -0.20
N VAL A 43 -8.38 -0.04 -0.48
CA VAL A 43 -9.17 0.87 0.35
C VAL A 43 -10.39 0.12 0.86
N CYS A 44 -10.48 -0.05 2.17
CA CYS A 44 -11.59 -0.74 2.81
C CYS A 44 -12.60 0.22 3.42
N ASP A 45 -12.18 1.42 3.80
CA ASP A 45 -13.08 2.50 4.18
C ASP A 45 -13.43 3.31 2.94
N LEU A 46 -14.53 2.97 2.29
CA LEU A 46 -14.91 3.59 1.02
C LEU A 46 -15.29 5.07 1.15
N SER A 47 -15.53 5.55 2.38
CA SER A 47 -15.78 6.98 2.60
C SER A 47 -14.56 7.84 2.30
N LYS A 48 -13.37 7.26 2.22
CA LYS A 48 -12.14 7.97 1.84
C LYS A 48 -12.04 8.22 0.34
N LEU A 49 -12.85 7.55 -0.47
CA LEU A 49 -12.81 7.68 -1.92
C LEU A 49 -13.62 8.88 -2.40
N ASP A 50 -13.07 9.62 -3.34
CA ASP A 50 -13.75 10.73 -3.99
C ASP A 50 -13.34 10.78 -5.47
N GLU A 51 -13.74 11.85 -6.17
CA GLU A 51 -13.47 12.00 -7.60
C GLU A 51 -11.96 12.10 -7.92
N LEU A 52 -11.16 12.51 -6.94
CA LEU A 52 -9.73 12.72 -7.13
C LEU A 52 -8.89 11.48 -6.72
N GLY A 53 -9.49 10.51 -6.05
CA GLY A 53 -8.81 9.33 -5.57
C GLY A 53 -9.13 9.02 -4.12
N CYS A 54 -8.11 8.77 -3.30
CA CYS A 54 -8.28 8.46 -1.89
C CYS A 54 -7.79 9.63 -1.03
N CYS A 55 -8.60 10.05 -0.09
CA CYS A 55 -8.22 11.05 0.91
C CYS A 55 -8.03 10.37 2.26
N GLY A 56 -6.80 10.29 2.70
CA GLY A 56 -6.40 9.54 3.89
C GLY A 56 -5.70 8.24 3.54
N ALA A 57 -5.37 7.45 4.56
CA ALA A 57 -4.59 6.24 4.36
C ALA A 57 -5.42 5.10 3.79
N PRO A 58 -4.99 4.48 2.68
CA PRO A 58 -5.50 3.18 2.29
C PRO A 58 -5.16 2.13 3.36
N ASP A 59 -5.82 0.99 3.31
CA ASP A 59 -5.54 -0.09 4.25
C ASP A 59 -4.25 -0.82 3.89
N MET A 60 -3.93 -0.91 2.61
CA MET A 60 -2.75 -1.59 2.11
C MET A 60 -2.17 -0.84 0.92
N ILE A 61 -0.85 -0.79 0.84
CA ILE A 61 -0.12 -0.23 -0.31
C ILE A 61 0.93 -1.23 -0.77
N VAL A 62 1.05 -1.37 -2.09
CA VAL A 62 2.11 -2.17 -2.73
C VAL A 62 2.91 -1.24 -3.64
N GLU A 63 4.23 -1.23 -3.43
CA GLU A 63 5.15 -0.51 -4.29
C GLU A 63 6.03 -1.51 -5.02
N ILE A 64 6.12 -1.38 -6.34
CA ILE A 64 6.94 -2.26 -7.17
C ILE A 64 8.18 -1.48 -7.57
N LEU A 65 9.35 -1.94 -7.13
CA LEU A 65 10.59 -1.22 -7.38
C LEU A 65 11.06 -1.39 -8.81
N SER A 66 11.60 -0.32 -9.35
CA SER A 66 12.27 -0.34 -10.64
C SER A 66 13.77 -0.04 -10.43
N PRO A 67 14.62 -0.30 -11.43
CA PRO A 67 16.05 0.05 -11.32
C PRO A 67 16.29 1.53 -11.03
N SER A 68 15.34 2.38 -11.36
CA SER A 68 15.45 3.82 -11.13
C SER A 68 14.97 4.25 -9.74
N THR A 69 14.41 3.34 -8.95
CA THR A 69 13.93 3.68 -7.60
C THR A 69 15.12 3.91 -6.68
N MET A 70 15.16 5.08 -6.08
CA MET A 70 16.25 5.45 -5.19
C MET A 70 15.95 5.02 -3.76
N LYS A 71 16.98 4.59 -3.04
CA LYS A 71 16.86 4.20 -1.62
C LYS A 71 16.25 5.31 -0.77
N LYS A 72 16.57 6.55 -1.08
CA LYS A 72 16.01 7.72 -0.39
C LYS A 72 14.50 7.78 -0.50
N ASP A 73 13.96 7.48 -1.69
CA ASP A 73 12.52 7.51 -1.93
C ASP A 73 11.82 6.41 -1.14
N LEU A 74 12.45 5.25 -1.02
CA LEU A 74 11.91 4.14 -0.21
C LEU A 74 11.80 4.52 1.26
N THR A 75 12.83 5.16 1.79
CA THR A 75 12.85 5.59 3.19
C THR A 75 11.76 6.62 3.44
N LYS A 76 11.60 7.59 2.56
CA LYS A 76 10.56 8.62 2.69
C LYS A 76 9.17 8.01 2.63
N LYS A 77 8.93 7.08 1.72
CA LYS A 77 7.62 6.40 1.59
C LYS A 77 7.33 5.55 2.80
N PHE A 78 8.31 4.81 3.30
CA PHE A 78 8.15 4.00 4.50
C PHE A 78 7.69 4.86 5.68
N ASP A 79 8.37 5.97 5.91
CA ASP A 79 8.04 6.88 7.01
C ASP A 79 6.66 7.52 6.80
N LEU A 80 6.35 7.92 5.58
CA LEU A 80 5.08 8.54 5.25
C LEU A 80 3.91 7.58 5.50
N TYR A 81 4.04 6.34 5.04
CA TYR A 81 2.97 5.35 5.20
C TYR A 81 2.81 4.94 6.67
N GLU A 82 3.91 4.79 7.39
CA GLU A 82 3.87 4.51 8.83
C GLU A 82 3.18 5.62 9.61
N GLU A 83 3.57 6.87 9.38
CA GLU A 83 3.00 8.02 10.07
C GLU A 83 1.50 8.15 9.83
N ASN A 84 1.04 7.80 8.63
CA ASN A 84 -0.36 7.97 8.25
C ASN A 84 -1.20 6.72 8.52
N GLY A 85 -0.62 5.66 9.06
CA GLY A 85 -1.37 4.51 9.52
C GLY A 85 -1.78 3.52 8.43
N VAL A 86 -1.01 3.41 7.35
CA VAL A 86 -1.23 2.35 6.36
C VAL A 86 -0.95 1.01 7.02
N LYS A 87 -1.96 0.14 7.12
CA LYS A 87 -1.89 -1.07 7.94
C LYS A 87 -0.94 -2.12 7.41
N GLU A 88 -0.85 -2.23 6.10
CA GLU A 88 -0.03 -3.25 5.45
C GLU A 88 0.71 -2.62 4.27
N TYR A 89 2.03 -2.79 4.24
CA TYR A 89 2.89 -2.19 3.21
C TYR A 89 3.80 -3.25 2.61
N TRP A 90 3.68 -3.45 1.30
CA TRP A 90 4.46 -4.43 0.54
C TRP A 90 5.42 -3.72 -0.38
N ILE A 91 6.69 -4.13 -0.34
CA ILE A 91 7.70 -3.66 -1.28
C ILE A 91 8.12 -4.85 -2.13
N VAL A 92 7.79 -4.80 -3.42
CA VAL A 92 8.10 -5.87 -4.37
C VAL A 92 9.43 -5.55 -5.05
N HIS A 93 10.35 -6.51 -5.01
CA HIS A 93 11.68 -6.42 -5.63
C HIS A 93 11.74 -7.39 -6.81
N PRO A 94 11.38 -6.94 -8.03
CA PRO A 94 11.33 -7.87 -9.18
C PRO A 94 12.68 -8.50 -9.52
N ASN A 95 13.77 -7.73 -9.39
CA ASN A 95 15.11 -8.24 -9.72
C ASN A 95 15.55 -9.34 -8.77
N ASP A 96 15.22 -9.21 -7.49
CA ASP A 96 15.56 -10.21 -6.47
C ASP A 96 14.50 -11.30 -6.35
N LYS A 97 13.35 -11.09 -6.96
CA LYS A 97 12.16 -11.96 -6.85
C LYS A 97 11.75 -12.17 -5.41
N THR A 98 11.66 -11.07 -4.67
CA THR A 98 11.24 -11.08 -3.27
C THR A 98 10.22 -9.98 -3.01
N VAL A 99 9.50 -10.13 -1.90
CA VAL A 99 8.56 -9.13 -1.39
C VAL A 99 8.83 -8.94 0.10
N ASN A 100 9.01 -7.70 0.50
CA ASN A 100 9.06 -7.36 1.93
C ASN A 100 7.66 -6.93 2.37
N VAL A 101 7.15 -7.55 3.42
CA VAL A 101 5.82 -7.25 3.96
C VAL A 101 5.97 -6.66 5.35
N PHE A 102 5.44 -5.44 5.53
CA PHE A 102 5.45 -4.75 6.82
C PHE A 102 4.02 -4.61 7.32
N ILE A 103 3.81 -4.91 8.60
CA ILE A 103 2.49 -4.83 9.24
C ILE A 103 2.57 -3.79 10.34
N LEU A 104 1.60 -2.87 10.35
CA LEU A 104 1.52 -1.82 11.36
C LEU A 104 1.08 -2.43 12.68
N LYS A 105 1.88 -2.18 13.73
CA LYS A 105 1.59 -2.66 15.07
C LYS A 105 0.66 -1.68 15.81
N GLU A 106 0.18 -2.09 16.97
CA GLU A 106 -0.72 -1.26 17.77
C GLU A 106 -0.09 0.05 18.22
N ASP A 107 1.24 0.10 18.33
CA ASP A 107 1.95 1.33 18.71
C ASP A 107 2.11 2.32 17.56
N GLY A 108 1.58 2.01 16.38
CA GLY A 108 1.67 2.87 15.21
C GLY A 108 2.97 2.77 14.43
N LYS A 109 3.78 1.76 14.72
CA LYS A 109 5.03 1.50 14.02
C LYS A 109 4.93 0.21 13.24
N TYR A 110 5.62 0.15 12.08
CA TYR A 110 5.73 -1.11 11.36
C TYR A 110 6.59 -2.10 12.14
N ASP A 111 6.29 -3.39 11.96
CA ASP A 111 7.13 -4.47 12.48
C ASP A 111 8.45 -4.53 11.68
N ASP A 112 9.29 -5.52 12.00
CA ASP A 112 10.58 -5.66 11.33
C ASP A 112 10.48 -6.16 9.89
N GLY A 113 9.28 -6.54 9.47
CA GLY A 113 9.04 -7.04 8.14
C GLY A 113 9.37 -8.51 7.97
N ILE A 114 8.76 -9.11 6.97
CA ILE A 114 9.04 -10.49 6.56
C ILE A 114 9.36 -10.47 5.08
N ILE A 115 10.41 -11.17 4.67
CA ILE A 115 10.79 -11.30 3.27
C ILE A 115 10.25 -12.62 2.74
N TYR A 116 9.46 -12.55 1.69
CA TYR A 116 8.92 -13.71 0.99
C TYR A 116 9.56 -13.83 -0.38
N GLU A 117 9.77 -15.06 -0.84
CA GLU A 117 10.25 -15.32 -2.20
C GLU A 117 9.04 -15.53 -3.13
N PHE A 118 9.25 -15.33 -4.45
CA PHE A 118 8.16 -15.40 -5.42
C PHE A 118 7.56 -16.80 -5.60
N ASP A 119 8.28 -17.84 -5.22
CA ASP A 119 7.81 -19.21 -5.32
C ASP A 119 6.86 -19.61 -4.21
N GLY A 120 6.61 -18.71 -3.26
CA GLY A 120 5.74 -18.97 -2.13
C GLY A 120 4.40 -18.26 -2.23
N LYS A 121 3.54 -18.58 -1.28
CA LYS A 121 2.28 -17.87 -1.08
C LYS A 121 2.43 -16.90 0.06
N ILE A 122 1.81 -15.73 -0.07
CA ILE A 122 1.91 -14.65 0.92
C ILE A 122 0.52 -14.37 1.47
N PRO A 123 0.37 -14.34 2.82
CA PRO A 123 -0.91 -13.96 3.40
C PRO A 123 -1.12 -12.47 3.31
N ILE A 124 -2.32 -12.06 2.89
CA ILE A 124 -2.74 -10.66 2.94
C ILE A 124 -3.45 -10.47 4.27
N ARG A 125 -2.80 -9.78 5.21
CA ARG A 125 -3.28 -9.66 6.58
C ARG A 125 -4.61 -8.94 6.68
N ILE A 126 -4.82 -7.89 5.88
CA ILE A 126 -6.08 -7.14 5.90
C ILE A 126 -7.26 -7.97 5.38
N PHE A 127 -7.00 -9.09 4.72
CA PHE A 127 -8.02 -10.02 4.23
C PHE A 127 -7.99 -11.34 5.00
N ASP A 128 -7.80 -11.27 6.31
CA ASP A 128 -7.82 -12.45 7.20
C ASP A 128 -6.83 -13.53 6.77
N ASN A 129 -5.65 -13.10 6.33
CA ASN A 129 -4.57 -13.99 5.90
C ASN A 129 -4.91 -14.81 4.64
N TYR A 130 -5.74 -14.26 3.76
CA TYR A 130 -5.97 -14.87 2.47
C TYR A 130 -4.64 -15.03 1.74
N LEU A 131 -4.34 -16.25 1.29
CA LEU A 131 -3.06 -16.56 0.64
C LEU A 131 -3.12 -16.22 -0.84
N ILE A 132 -2.14 -15.48 -1.32
CA ILE A 132 -1.97 -15.22 -2.74
C ILE A 132 -0.65 -15.79 -3.23
N ASP A 133 -0.66 -16.23 -4.49
CA ASP A 133 0.55 -16.64 -5.19
C ASP A 133 0.99 -15.46 -6.05
N LEU A 134 2.21 -14.98 -5.85
CA LEU A 134 2.72 -13.84 -6.61
C LEU A 134 2.80 -14.10 -8.10
N ASN A 135 2.99 -15.36 -8.50
CA ASN A 135 2.99 -15.72 -9.92
C ASN A 135 1.64 -15.51 -10.59
N ASP A 136 0.56 -15.46 -9.81
CA ASP A 136 -0.77 -15.18 -10.35
C ASP A 136 -1.04 -13.69 -10.56
N ILE A 137 -0.24 -12.83 -9.90
CA ILE A 137 -0.46 -11.39 -9.91
C ILE A 137 0.57 -10.68 -10.78
N PHE A 138 1.80 -11.10 -10.69
CA PHE A 138 2.92 -10.48 -11.40
C PHE A 138 3.45 -11.49 -12.44
N ASP A 139 3.41 -11.08 -13.68
CA ASP A 139 3.96 -11.89 -14.78
C ASP A 139 5.42 -11.45 -14.99
N PHE A 140 6.30 -12.11 -14.29
CA PHE A 140 7.72 -11.79 -14.39
C PHE A 140 8.45 -12.74 -15.36
#